data_35c67ed1c56998f6d96dbb328e2f0328
#
_entry.id   35c67ed1c56998f6d96dbb328e2f0328
#
_cell.length_a   1.000
_cell.length_b   1.000
_cell.length_c   1.000
_cell.angle_alpha   90.00
_cell.angle_beta   90.00
_cell.angle_gamma   90.00
#
_symmetry.space_group_name_H-M   'P 1'
#
loop_
_entity.id
_entity.type
_entity.pdbx_description
1 polymer ?
#
loop_
_entity_poly.entity_id
_entity_poly.type
_entity_poly.pdbx_seq_one_letter_code
_entity_poly.pdbx_strand_id
1 'polypeptide(L)'
;MGLRWLQAALVCTSLAAGLSAAAPARAQGAAPVKIGFVVKQPDDPWFQDEWRFAEQAAKDKHFTLVKIAAPSGEKVSTALDSLAAQKAQGVIICAPDVKLGPGIAAKAKRYGMKLMSADDQLVDGRGAPLADVPHMGISAYRIGRQVGDAIAAEAKRRGWNPAEVGVLRLAYDQLPTARERTTGAVDALKAAGFAAANVVDAPEMTADTEGAFNAANIAFTKHRSFRHWVAFGSNDDTTVGAVRAGEGRGIGADDMIAVGINGSQVALNEFAKPKPTGFFGSILLNPRLHGYDTSVNMYDWITQNRTPPPLVLTSGTLITRANEKTARAQLGL
;
A
#
# COMPACT_ATOMS: atom_id res chain seq x y z
N MET A 1 54.97 80.92 62.78
CA MET A 1 55.00 80.94 61.30
C MET A 1 54.99 79.50 60.81
N GLY A 2 53.89 79.02 60.45
CA GLY A 2 53.67 77.61 60.21
C GLY A 2 53.20 77.31 58.76
N LEU A 3 53.86 76.43 58.22
CA LEU A 3 53.51 75.94 56.88
C LEU A 3 52.83 74.58 57.01
N ARG A 4 51.53 74.49 56.65
CA ARG A 4 50.74 73.24 56.65
C ARG A 4 50.78 72.62 55.26
N TRP A 5 51.24 71.40 55.20
CA TRP A 5 51.17 70.58 54.01
C TRP A 5 49.84 69.83 53.98
N LEU A 6 49.04 70.04 52.91
CA LEU A 6 47.86 69.23 52.60
C LEU A 6 48.29 68.02 51.73
N GLN A 7 48.06 66.85 52.27
CA GLN A 7 48.15 65.60 51.48
C GLN A 7 46.81 65.36 50.83
N ALA A 8 46.80 65.33 49.49
CA ALA A 8 45.62 64.86 48.67
C ALA A 8 45.67 63.33 48.52
N ALA A 9 44.67 62.65 49.05
CA ALA A 9 44.51 61.24 48.87
C ALA A 9 43.75 60.94 47.51
N LEU A 10 44.45 60.25 46.62
CA LEU A 10 43.89 59.80 45.36
C LEU A 10 43.09 58.50 45.62
N VAL A 11 41.76 58.55 45.48
CA VAL A 11 40.89 57.35 45.51
C VAL A 11 40.83 56.82 44.13
N CYS A 12 41.52 55.70 43.89
CA CYS A 12 41.34 54.91 42.64
C CYS A 12 40.08 54.00 42.74
N THR A 13 38.98 54.38 42.11
CA THR A 13 37.81 53.51 41.90
C THR A 13 38.04 52.62 40.69
N SER A 14 38.39 51.37 40.96
CA SER A 14 38.45 50.31 39.92
C SER A 14 37.05 49.88 39.52
N LEU A 15 36.61 50.30 38.32
CA LEU A 15 35.41 49.69 37.64
C LEU A 15 35.80 48.33 37.19
N ALA A 16 35.31 47.28 37.88
CA ALA A 16 35.31 45.92 37.39
C ALA A 16 34.12 45.72 36.35
N ALA A 17 34.44 45.80 35.07
CA ALA A 17 33.53 45.45 34.01
C ALA A 17 33.33 43.94 34.03
N GLY A 18 32.19 43.47 34.58
CA GLY A 18 31.79 42.09 34.52
C GLY A 18 31.38 41.71 33.09
N LEU A 19 32.28 41.02 32.37
CA LEU A 19 31.89 40.29 31.15
C LEU A 19 31.00 39.11 31.55
N SER A 20 29.69 39.31 31.51
CA SER A 20 28.73 38.19 31.49
C SER A 20 28.86 37.45 30.15
N ALA A 21 29.62 36.36 30.15
CA ALA A 21 29.62 35.41 29.03
C ALA A 21 28.20 34.84 28.92
N ALA A 22 27.43 35.36 27.97
CA ALA A 22 26.18 34.74 27.58
C ALA A 22 26.51 33.34 27.05
N ALA A 23 26.21 32.29 27.84
CA ALA A 23 26.26 30.92 27.36
C ALA A 23 25.37 30.81 26.12
N PRO A 24 25.84 30.18 25.01
CA PRO A 24 25.01 30.01 23.86
C PRO A 24 23.75 29.20 24.30
N ALA A 25 22.58 29.80 24.13
CA ALA A 25 21.33 29.12 24.31
C ALA A 25 21.37 27.87 23.38
N ARG A 26 21.55 26.71 23.99
CA ARG A 26 21.35 25.46 23.26
C ARG A 26 19.96 25.58 22.62
N ALA A 27 19.92 25.67 21.31
CA ALA A 27 18.68 25.50 20.57
C ALA A 27 18.04 24.19 21.08
N GLN A 28 16.97 24.32 21.86
CA GLN A 28 16.15 23.14 22.20
C GLN A 28 15.76 22.53 20.88
N GLY A 29 16.38 21.40 20.56
CA GLY A 29 16.07 20.66 19.33
C GLY A 29 14.56 20.47 19.27
N ALA A 30 13.93 20.91 18.18
CA ALA A 30 12.51 20.68 17.96
C ALA A 30 12.20 19.22 18.26
N ALA A 31 11.12 18.95 18.98
CA ALA A 31 10.72 17.57 19.29
C ALA A 31 10.67 16.77 17.98
N PRO A 32 11.19 15.52 17.94
CA PRO A 32 11.24 14.74 16.72
C PRO A 32 9.84 14.62 16.11
N VAL A 33 9.76 14.80 14.79
CA VAL A 33 8.52 14.62 14.04
C VAL A 33 7.96 13.23 14.32
N LYS A 34 6.64 13.14 14.55
CA LYS A 34 5.94 11.88 14.76
C LYS A 34 4.86 11.72 13.71
N ILE A 35 4.88 10.58 13.01
CA ILE A 35 3.96 10.24 11.92
C ILE A 35 3.27 8.91 12.25
N GLY A 36 1.93 8.89 12.19
CA GLY A 36 1.16 7.66 12.24
C GLY A 36 1.05 7.01 10.87
N PHE A 37 1.20 5.69 10.79
CA PHE A 37 0.86 4.90 9.61
C PHE A 37 -0.17 3.84 10.00
N VAL A 38 -1.41 4.08 9.56
CA VAL A 38 -2.59 3.29 9.95
C VAL A 38 -3.01 2.39 8.79
N VAL A 39 -3.11 1.08 9.04
CA VAL A 39 -3.50 0.10 8.02
C VAL A 39 -4.71 -0.71 8.45
N LYS A 40 -5.50 -1.15 7.47
CA LYS A 40 -6.74 -1.91 7.70
C LYS A 40 -6.52 -3.39 7.99
N GLN A 41 -5.49 -4.02 7.40
CA GLN A 41 -5.21 -5.46 7.46
C GLN A 41 -3.74 -5.70 7.85
N PRO A 42 -3.40 -5.64 9.15
CA PRO A 42 -2.02 -5.71 9.60
C PRO A 42 -1.32 -7.04 9.30
N ASP A 43 -2.09 -8.12 9.11
CA ASP A 43 -1.55 -9.45 8.83
C ASP A 43 -1.31 -9.71 7.34
N ASP A 44 -1.79 -8.83 6.45
CA ASP A 44 -1.52 -8.91 5.02
C ASP A 44 -0.05 -8.54 4.75
N PRO A 45 0.72 -9.37 4.03
CA PRO A 45 2.11 -9.11 3.67
C PRO A 45 2.34 -7.76 2.99
N TRP A 46 1.38 -7.25 2.21
CA TRP A 46 1.45 -5.94 1.59
C TRP A 46 1.63 -4.83 2.63
N PHE A 47 0.79 -4.79 3.66
CA PHE A 47 0.87 -3.77 4.71
C PHE A 47 2.07 -3.95 5.63
N GLN A 48 2.55 -5.20 5.82
CA GLN A 48 3.81 -5.44 6.52
C GLN A 48 5.01 -4.85 5.76
N ASP A 49 5.04 -5.01 4.44
CA ASP A 49 6.08 -4.41 3.60
C ASP A 49 5.99 -2.88 3.57
N GLU A 50 4.80 -2.29 3.50
CA GLU A 50 4.63 -0.83 3.63
C GLU A 50 5.20 -0.31 4.94
N TRP A 51 4.87 -0.94 6.06
CA TRP A 51 5.39 -0.58 7.36
C TRP A 51 6.92 -0.74 7.44
N ARG A 52 7.47 -1.79 6.86
CA ARG A 52 8.93 -2.01 6.79
C ARG A 52 9.63 -0.86 6.05
N PHE A 53 9.09 -0.43 4.91
CA PHE A 53 9.63 0.69 4.16
C PHE A 53 9.37 2.04 4.83
N ALA A 54 8.26 2.22 5.51
CA ALA A 54 8.02 3.41 6.34
C ALA A 54 9.00 3.50 7.52
N GLU A 55 9.38 2.37 8.14
CA GLU A 55 10.44 2.30 9.16
C GLU A 55 11.81 2.68 8.60
N GLN A 56 12.11 2.28 7.37
CA GLN A 56 13.33 2.73 6.70
C GLN A 56 13.32 4.25 6.49
N ALA A 57 12.21 4.82 6.00
CA ALA A 57 12.06 6.27 5.87
C ALA A 57 12.21 6.99 7.22
N ALA A 58 11.66 6.41 8.30
CA ALA A 58 11.78 6.96 9.64
C ALA A 58 13.23 7.00 10.13
N LYS A 59 14.01 5.97 9.85
CA LYS A 59 15.45 5.92 10.15
C LYS A 59 16.23 6.97 9.33
N ASP A 60 15.98 7.02 8.02
CA ASP A 60 16.71 7.90 7.09
C ASP A 60 16.42 9.39 7.34
N LYS A 61 15.18 9.72 7.73
CA LYS A 61 14.73 11.10 7.99
C LYS A 61 14.70 11.49 9.47
N HIS A 62 15.02 10.56 10.38
CA HIS A 62 15.05 10.78 11.82
C HIS A 62 13.71 11.24 12.42
N PHE A 63 12.61 10.60 12.05
CA PHE A 63 11.30 10.81 12.66
C PHE A 63 10.82 9.56 13.43
N THR A 64 9.82 9.72 14.29
CA THR A 64 9.18 8.62 15.00
C THR A 64 7.99 8.11 14.18
N LEU A 65 8.02 6.84 13.76
CA LEU A 65 6.88 6.17 13.14
C LEU A 65 6.02 5.48 14.20
N VAL A 66 4.70 5.67 14.12
CA VAL A 66 3.71 4.96 14.95
C VAL A 66 2.85 4.08 14.05
N LYS A 67 3.07 2.78 14.07
CA LYS A 67 2.29 1.79 13.30
C LYS A 67 1.03 1.43 14.06
N ILE A 68 -0.15 1.50 13.41
CA ILE A 68 -1.43 1.19 14.04
C ILE A 68 -2.28 0.33 13.10
N ALA A 69 -2.79 -0.78 13.63
CA ALA A 69 -3.80 -1.60 12.98
C ALA A 69 -5.21 -1.04 13.28
N ALA A 70 -5.99 -0.79 12.23
CA ALA A 70 -7.34 -0.26 12.35
C ALA A 70 -8.33 -0.94 11.39
N PRO A 71 -8.76 -2.20 11.68
CA PRO A 71 -9.60 -2.99 10.79
C PRO A 71 -11.08 -2.56 10.77
N SER A 72 -11.47 -1.56 11.56
CA SER A 72 -12.85 -1.03 11.60
C SER A 72 -12.86 0.48 11.77
N GLY A 73 -14.00 1.11 11.45
CA GLY A 73 -14.18 2.56 11.63
C GLY A 73 -13.98 3.01 13.08
N GLU A 74 -14.40 2.22 14.05
CA GLU A 74 -14.15 2.46 15.49
C GLU A 74 -12.65 2.47 15.79
N LYS A 75 -11.90 1.48 15.28
CA LYS A 75 -10.45 1.41 15.46
C LYS A 75 -9.73 2.56 14.74
N VAL A 76 -10.21 3.01 13.58
CA VAL A 76 -9.70 4.23 12.93
C VAL A 76 -9.89 5.45 13.82
N SER A 77 -11.08 5.62 14.40
CA SER A 77 -11.35 6.73 15.32
C SER A 77 -10.40 6.71 16.52
N THR A 78 -10.24 5.53 17.16
CA THR A 78 -9.33 5.32 18.30
C THR A 78 -7.86 5.58 17.92
N ALA A 79 -7.44 5.15 16.72
CA ALA A 79 -6.08 5.38 16.21
C ALA A 79 -5.77 6.87 16.08
N LEU A 80 -6.69 7.66 15.55
CA LEU A 80 -6.52 9.12 15.42
C LEU A 80 -6.46 9.81 16.80
N ASP A 81 -7.27 9.36 17.78
CA ASP A 81 -7.21 9.87 19.16
C ASP A 81 -5.86 9.54 19.82
N SER A 82 -5.38 8.31 19.64
CA SER A 82 -4.07 7.87 20.13
C SER A 82 -2.92 8.67 19.53
N LEU A 83 -2.95 8.93 18.21
CA LEU A 83 -1.94 9.74 17.53
C LEU A 83 -1.94 11.18 18.03
N ALA A 84 -3.12 11.77 18.24
CA ALA A 84 -3.27 13.11 18.81
C ALA A 84 -2.71 13.19 20.24
N ALA A 85 -3.03 12.22 21.10
CA ALA A 85 -2.48 12.14 22.46
C ALA A 85 -0.96 12.01 22.46
N GLN A 86 -0.38 11.33 21.46
CA GLN A 86 1.06 11.21 21.25
C GLN A 86 1.70 12.43 20.56
N LYS A 87 0.92 13.47 20.25
CA LYS A 87 1.36 14.69 19.54
C LYS A 87 1.94 14.39 18.14
N ALA A 88 1.34 13.45 17.41
CA ALA A 88 1.69 13.22 16.02
C ALA A 88 1.30 14.43 15.16
N GLN A 89 2.16 14.80 14.21
CA GLN A 89 1.94 15.91 13.30
C GLN A 89 1.35 15.47 11.96
N GLY A 90 1.39 14.17 11.65
CA GLY A 90 0.83 13.62 10.42
C GLY A 90 0.31 12.21 10.60
N VAL A 91 -0.60 11.84 9.72
CA VAL A 91 -1.15 10.48 9.62
C VAL A 91 -1.28 10.08 8.15
N ILE A 92 -0.76 8.89 7.84
CA ILE A 92 -0.93 8.17 6.59
C ILE A 92 -1.92 7.04 6.90
N ILE A 93 -2.94 6.85 6.07
CA ILE A 93 -3.98 5.88 6.36
C ILE A 93 -4.45 5.11 5.11
N CYS A 94 -4.49 3.79 5.22
CA CYS A 94 -5.32 2.91 4.41
C CYS A 94 -6.55 2.51 5.24
N ALA A 95 -7.70 3.13 4.97
CA ALA A 95 -8.90 2.94 5.76
C ALA A 95 -9.66 1.65 5.37
N PRO A 96 -10.31 0.95 6.34
CA PRO A 96 -11.11 -0.24 6.05
C PRO A 96 -12.38 0.06 5.23
N ASP A 97 -12.87 1.30 5.29
CA ASP A 97 -13.95 1.82 4.46
C ASP A 97 -13.58 3.26 4.03
N VAL A 98 -13.46 3.47 2.73
CA VAL A 98 -13.10 4.77 2.15
C VAL A 98 -14.13 5.87 2.43
N LYS A 99 -15.39 5.51 2.71
CA LYS A 99 -16.48 6.44 3.06
C LYS A 99 -16.32 7.05 4.46
N LEU A 100 -15.39 6.54 5.27
CA LEU A 100 -14.98 7.18 6.52
C LEU A 100 -14.21 8.49 6.29
N GLY A 101 -13.85 8.77 5.04
CA GLY A 101 -13.04 9.92 4.63
C GLY A 101 -13.40 11.25 5.29
N PRO A 102 -14.66 11.74 5.23
CA PRO A 102 -15.02 13.01 5.85
C PRO A 102 -14.77 13.05 7.36
N GLY A 103 -15.09 11.97 8.08
CA GLY A 103 -14.84 11.85 9.51
C GLY A 103 -13.34 11.83 9.86
N ILE A 104 -12.55 11.09 9.09
CA ILE A 104 -11.08 11.03 9.23
C ILE A 104 -10.48 12.42 9.00
N ALA A 105 -10.84 13.10 7.90
CA ALA A 105 -10.33 14.41 7.55
C ALA A 105 -10.70 15.47 8.59
N ALA A 106 -11.96 15.49 9.05
CA ALA A 106 -12.41 16.41 10.10
C ALA A 106 -11.64 16.17 11.42
N LYS A 107 -11.40 14.90 11.79
CA LYS A 107 -10.71 14.54 13.02
C LYS A 107 -9.21 14.87 12.95
N ALA A 108 -8.55 14.56 11.84
CA ALA A 108 -7.15 14.95 11.59
C ALA A 108 -6.98 16.47 11.64
N LYS A 109 -7.86 17.23 10.96
CA LYS A 109 -7.86 18.69 10.99
C LYS A 109 -8.05 19.24 12.40
N ARG A 110 -8.99 18.71 13.18
CA ARG A 110 -9.23 19.13 14.57
C ARG A 110 -8.00 18.94 15.45
N TYR A 111 -7.22 17.89 15.21
CA TYR A 111 -5.98 17.61 15.94
C TYR A 111 -4.73 18.28 15.34
N GLY A 112 -4.89 19.07 14.28
CA GLY A 112 -3.76 19.73 13.61
C GLY A 112 -2.81 18.77 12.88
N MET A 113 -3.24 17.53 12.61
CA MET A 113 -2.46 16.54 11.87
C MET A 113 -2.62 16.74 10.36
N LYS A 114 -1.51 16.67 9.62
CA LYS A 114 -1.53 16.48 8.16
C LYS A 114 -2.09 15.08 7.86
N LEU A 115 -2.86 14.95 6.78
CA LEU A 115 -3.50 13.69 6.39
C LEU A 115 -3.14 13.32 4.96
N MET A 116 -2.68 12.09 4.76
CA MET A 116 -2.54 11.43 3.44
C MET A 116 -3.27 10.10 3.47
N SER A 117 -3.87 9.70 2.36
CA SER A 117 -4.36 8.32 2.18
C SER A 117 -3.37 7.50 1.36
N ALA A 118 -3.27 6.20 1.69
CA ALA A 118 -2.50 5.21 0.96
C ALA A 118 -3.42 4.09 0.46
N ASP A 119 -3.09 3.47 -0.67
CA ASP A 119 -3.78 2.37 -1.36
C ASP A 119 -5.21 2.67 -1.81
N ASP A 120 -6.11 2.93 -0.87
CA ASP A 120 -7.51 3.22 -1.15
C ASP A 120 -7.81 4.70 -0.91
N GLN A 121 -8.28 5.38 -1.97
CA GLN A 121 -8.56 6.82 -1.91
C GLN A 121 -9.80 7.11 -1.07
N LEU A 122 -9.64 7.98 -0.07
CA LEU A 122 -10.77 8.44 0.75
C LEU A 122 -11.79 9.20 -0.11
N VAL A 123 -13.06 8.91 0.10
CA VAL A 123 -14.18 9.52 -0.63
C VAL A 123 -15.17 10.21 0.30
N ASP A 124 -15.96 11.13 -0.26
CA ASP A 124 -17.09 11.76 0.42
C ASP A 124 -18.32 10.83 0.50
N GLY A 125 -19.41 11.31 1.11
CA GLY A 125 -20.66 10.56 1.22
C GLY A 125 -21.34 10.23 -0.12
N ARG A 126 -20.92 10.87 -1.22
CA ARG A 126 -21.41 10.61 -2.59
C ARG A 126 -20.46 9.72 -3.39
N GLY A 127 -19.33 9.34 -2.81
CA GLY A 127 -18.32 8.51 -3.45
C GLY A 127 -17.30 9.30 -4.29
N ALA A 128 -17.28 10.62 -4.19
CA ALA A 128 -16.27 11.44 -4.86
C ALA A 128 -14.98 11.51 -4.03
N PRO A 129 -13.78 11.45 -4.66
CA PRO A 129 -12.51 11.60 -3.96
C PRO A 129 -12.42 12.89 -3.12
N LEU A 130 -11.81 12.80 -1.94
CA LEU A 130 -11.50 13.97 -1.12
C LEU A 130 -10.28 14.71 -1.71
N ALA A 131 -10.54 15.76 -2.51
CA ALA A 131 -9.50 16.46 -3.26
C ALA A 131 -8.41 17.10 -2.38
N ASP A 132 -8.75 17.47 -1.13
CA ASP A 132 -7.83 18.10 -0.17
C ASP A 132 -6.94 17.08 0.57
N VAL A 133 -7.12 15.78 0.33
CA VAL A 133 -6.32 14.71 0.93
C VAL A 133 -5.39 14.11 -0.11
N PRO A 134 -4.08 14.40 -0.07
CA PRO A 134 -3.13 13.77 -0.99
C PRO A 134 -3.21 12.24 -0.90
N HIS A 135 -3.16 11.59 -2.05
CA HIS A 135 -3.33 10.14 -2.17
C HIS A 135 -2.18 9.48 -2.91
N MET A 136 -1.60 8.44 -2.29
CA MET A 136 -0.70 7.48 -2.91
C MET A 136 -1.46 6.18 -3.11
N GLY A 137 -1.87 5.89 -4.33
CA GLY A 137 -2.68 4.74 -4.63
C GLY A 137 -2.12 3.85 -5.72
N ILE A 138 -2.85 2.78 -6.00
CA ILE A 138 -2.59 1.89 -7.12
C ILE A 138 -3.60 2.18 -8.23
N SER A 139 -3.15 2.10 -9.48
CA SER A 139 -4.05 2.15 -10.63
C SER A 139 -4.72 0.78 -10.80
N ALA A 140 -5.72 0.49 -9.96
CA ALA A 140 -6.32 -0.83 -9.83
C ALA A 140 -6.80 -1.40 -11.17
N TYR A 141 -7.53 -0.61 -11.95
CA TYR A 141 -7.98 -1.01 -13.29
C TYR A 141 -6.82 -1.29 -14.24
N ARG A 142 -5.77 -0.45 -14.26
CA ARG A 142 -4.59 -0.65 -15.11
C ARG A 142 -3.81 -1.91 -14.71
N ILE A 143 -3.68 -2.17 -13.41
CA ILE A 143 -3.05 -3.40 -12.90
C ILE A 143 -3.88 -4.62 -13.34
N GLY A 144 -5.19 -4.54 -13.25
CA GLY A 144 -6.08 -5.56 -13.78
C GLY A 144 -5.88 -5.81 -15.27
N ARG A 145 -5.76 -4.75 -16.08
CA ARG A 145 -5.42 -4.91 -17.50
C ARG A 145 -4.09 -5.64 -17.70
N GLN A 146 -3.06 -5.33 -16.91
CA GLN A 146 -1.77 -6.05 -16.97
C GLN A 146 -1.93 -7.54 -16.66
N VAL A 147 -2.83 -7.93 -15.73
CA VAL A 147 -3.18 -9.33 -15.46
C VAL A 147 -3.77 -9.99 -16.72
N GLY A 148 -4.79 -9.37 -17.30
CA GLY A 148 -5.43 -9.89 -18.52
C GLY A 148 -4.49 -9.99 -19.71
N ASP A 149 -3.65 -8.96 -19.92
CA ASP A 149 -2.64 -8.93 -20.99
C ASP A 149 -1.60 -10.06 -20.81
N ALA A 150 -1.14 -10.30 -19.56
CA ALA A 150 -0.21 -11.37 -19.25
C ALA A 150 -0.82 -12.77 -19.51
N ILE A 151 -2.07 -12.98 -19.10
CA ILE A 151 -2.80 -14.22 -19.37
C ILE A 151 -2.97 -14.43 -20.88
N ALA A 152 -3.38 -13.41 -21.62
CA ALA A 152 -3.59 -13.49 -23.06
C ALA A 152 -2.30 -13.81 -23.82
N ALA A 153 -1.19 -13.18 -23.42
CA ALA A 153 0.13 -13.45 -24.01
C ALA A 153 0.55 -14.91 -23.76
N GLU A 154 0.36 -15.43 -22.56
CA GLU A 154 0.71 -16.81 -22.22
C GLU A 154 -0.22 -17.81 -22.90
N ALA A 155 -1.53 -17.55 -22.98
CA ALA A 155 -2.48 -18.40 -23.71
C ALA A 155 -2.12 -18.49 -25.20
N LYS A 156 -1.76 -17.37 -25.82
CA LYS A 156 -1.24 -17.32 -27.19
C LYS A 156 0.05 -18.14 -27.35
N ARG A 157 0.98 -18.02 -26.40
CA ARG A 157 2.23 -18.80 -26.41
C ARG A 157 1.98 -20.31 -26.32
N ARG A 158 0.92 -20.72 -25.58
CA ARG A 158 0.51 -22.12 -25.47
C ARG A 158 -0.33 -22.59 -26.66
N GLY A 159 -0.70 -21.73 -27.59
CA GLY A 159 -1.55 -22.06 -28.74
C GLY A 159 -3.01 -22.29 -28.38
N TRP A 160 -3.50 -21.76 -27.27
CA TRP A 160 -4.89 -21.89 -26.87
C TRP A 160 -5.81 -21.03 -27.75
N ASN A 161 -6.98 -21.56 -28.12
CA ASN A 161 -8.02 -20.79 -28.76
C ASN A 161 -8.78 -19.96 -27.71
N PRO A 162 -8.69 -18.62 -27.68
CA PRO A 162 -9.32 -17.79 -26.65
C PRO A 162 -10.84 -17.99 -26.55
N ALA A 163 -11.50 -18.35 -27.68
CA ALA A 163 -12.94 -18.55 -27.71
C ALA A 163 -13.40 -19.83 -26.97
N GLU A 164 -12.47 -20.75 -26.65
CA GLU A 164 -12.75 -22.04 -26.01
C GLU A 164 -12.26 -22.12 -24.55
N VAL A 165 -11.67 -21.05 -24.05
CA VAL A 165 -11.09 -20.98 -22.70
C VAL A 165 -12.14 -20.47 -21.72
N GLY A 166 -12.28 -21.14 -20.56
CA GLY A 166 -13.04 -20.65 -19.43
C GLY A 166 -12.29 -19.54 -18.71
N VAL A 167 -12.94 -18.44 -18.38
CA VAL A 167 -12.37 -17.28 -17.69
C VAL A 167 -12.96 -17.21 -16.29
N LEU A 168 -12.22 -17.66 -15.29
CA LEU A 168 -12.63 -17.60 -13.89
C LEU A 168 -12.26 -16.26 -13.27
N ARG A 169 -13.25 -15.44 -12.95
CA ARG A 169 -13.11 -14.19 -12.24
C ARG A 169 -13.48 -14.38 -10.77
N LEU A 170 -12.50 -14.36 -9.86
CA LEU A 170 -12.73 -14.34 -8.42
C LEU A 170 -13.23 -12.93 -8.05
N ALA A 171 -14.49 -12.81 -7.61
CA ALA A 171 -15.21 -11.56 -7.52
C ALA A 171 -15.42 -11.11 -6.06
N TYR A 172 -14.60 -10.19 -5.58
CA TYR A 172 -14.77 -9.49 -4.29
C TYR A 172 -15.25 -8.06 -4.54
N ASP A 173 -16.46 -7.91 -5.12
CA ASP A 173 -16.94 -6.65 -5.70
C ASP A 173 -17.39 -5.60 -4.67
N GLN A 174 -17.53 -5.95 -3.40
CA GLN A 174 -17.77 -5.00 -2.33
C GLN A 174 -16.62 -4.04 -2.10
N LEU A 175 -15.38 -4.40 -2.46
CA LEU A 175 -14.23 -3.53 -2.42
C LEU A 175 -13.99 -2.94 -3.81
N PRO A 176 -14.12 -1.59 -4.00
CA PRO A 176 -13.99 -0.95 -5.31
C PRO A 176 -12.69 -1.28 -6.04
N THR A 177 -11.54 -1.24 -5.33
CA THR A 177 -10.22 -1.54 -5.91
C THR A 177 -10.12 -3.01 -6.38
N ALA A 178 -10.70 -3.96 -5.66
CA ALA A 178 -10.76 -5.37 -6.07
C ALA A 178 -11.61 -5.55 -7.34
N ARG A 179 -12.78 -4.90 -7.38
CA ARG A 179 -13.65 -4.89 -8.57
C ARG A 179 -12.96 -4.29 -9.78
N GLU A 180 -12.26 -3.15 -9.62
CA GLU A 180 -11.53 -2.52 -10.72
C GLU A 180 -10.41 -3.41 -11.27
N ARG A 181 -9.66 -4.10 -10.41
CA ARG A 181 -8.64 -5.08 -10.81
C ARG A 181 -9.24 -6.17 -11.70
N THR A 182 -10.31 -6.82 -11.23
CA THR A 182 -10.93 -7.92 -11.98
C THR A 182 -11.67 -7.43 -13.23
N THR A 183 -12.27 -6.24 -13.22
CA THR A 183 -12.87 -5.62 -14.42
C THR A 183 -11.79 -5.34 -15.48
N GLY A 184 -10.66 -4.74 -15.09
CA GLY A 184 -9.55 -4.48 -16.01
C GLY A 184 -9.02 -5.75 -16.67
N ALA A 185 -8.91 -6.86 -15.91
CA ALA A 185 -8.49 -8.16 -16.44
C ALA A 185 -9.48 -8.72 -17.46
N VAL A 186 -10.78 -8.68 -17.14
CA VAL A 186 -11.84 -9.11 -18.07
C VAL A 186 -11.81 -8.30 -19.36
N ASP A 187 -11.66 -6.98 -19.28
CA ASP A 187 -11.65 -6.10 -20.45
C ASP A 187 -10.42 -6.35 -21.35
N ALA A 188 -9.25 -6.62 -20.74
CA ALA A 188 -8.06 -6.99 -21.51
C ALA A 188 -8.22 -8.34 -22.21
N LEU A 189 -8.77 -9.34 -21.51
CA LEU A 189 -9.04 -10.66 -22.09
C LEU A 189 -10.06 -10.60 -23.24
N LYS A 190 -11.15 -9.84 -23.08
CA LYS A 190 -12.13 -9.61 -24.17
C LYS A 190 -11.47 -8.95 -25.38
N ALA A 191 -10.62 -7.95 -25.16
CA ALA A 191 -9.86 -7.31 -26.23
C ALA A 191 -8.89 -8.27 -26.93
N ALA A 192 -8.40 -9.30 -26.23
CA ALA A 192 -7.57 -10.37 -26.80
C ALA A 192 -8.36 -11.53 -27.43
N GLY A 193 -9.69 -11.44 -27.53
CA GLY A 193 -10.56 -12.42 -28.20
C GLY A 193 -11.15 -13.50 -27.31
N PHE A 194 -10.99 -13.42 -25.98
CA PHE A 194 -11.69 -14.31 -25.07
C PHE A 194 -13.20 -14.04 -25.10
N ALA A 195 -14.00 -15.10 -25.21
CA ALA A 195 -15.43 -14.95 -25.34
C ALA A 195 -16.08 -14.42 -24.05
N ALA A 196 -16.87 -13.36 -24.16
CA ALA A 196 -17.56 -12.79 -23.00
C ALA A 196 -18.50 -13.81 -22.31
N ALA A 197 -19.08 -14.74 -23.07
CA ALA A 197 -19.93 -15.80 -22.54
C ALA A 197 -19.17 -16.84 -21.71
N ASN A 198 -17.85 -16.91 -21.82
CA ASN A 198 -16.99 -17.82 -21.06
C ASN A 198 -16.49 -17.21 -19.76
N VAL A 199 -16.85 -15.95 -19.44
CA VAL A 199 -16.53 -15.33 -18.16
C VAL A 199 -17.46 -15.90 -17.09
N VAL A 200 -16.86 -16.58 -16.13
CA VAL A 200 -17.53 -17.21 -15.00
C VAL A 200 -17.19 -16.41 -13.75
N ASP A 201 -18.16 -15.68 -13.22
CA ASP A 201 -18.01 -14.99 -11.94
C ASP A 201 -18.08 -16.01 -10.79
N ALA A 202 -17.10 -15.97 -9.91
CA ALA A 202 -17.00 -16.73 -8.67
C ALA A 202 -16.99 -15.76 -7.48
N PRO A 203 -18.17 -15.39 -6.93
CA PRO A 203 -18.25 -14.46 -5.82
C PRO A 203 -17.57 -15.01 -4.57
N GLU A 204 -16.68 -14.21 -3.98
CA GLU A 204 -15.95 -14.52 -2.75
C GLU A 204 -16.63 -13.88 -1.54
N MET A 205 -16.69 -14.63 -0.43
CA MET A 205 -17.13 -14.08 0.86
C MET A 205 -16.00 -13.32 1.57
N THR A 206 -14.75 -13.79 1.38
CA THR A 206 -13.52 -13.19 1.89
C THR A 206 -12.47 -13.18 0.78
N ALA A 207 -11.63 -12.14 0.73
CA ALA A 207 -10.58 -11.99 -0.28
C ALA A 207 -9.29 -12.71 0.16
N ASP A 208 -9.39 -13.99 0.46
CA ASP A 208 -8.30 -14.86 0.91
C ASP A 208 -8.31 -16.20 0.15
N THR A 209 -7.34 -17.06 0.44
CA THR A 209 -7.16 -18.34 -0.23
C THR A 209 -8.37 -19.27 -0.01
N GLU A 210 -8.98 -19.29 1.18
CA GLU A 210 -10.11 -20.16 1.49
C GLU A 210 -11.39 -19.70 0.79
N GLY A 211 -11.70 -18.42 0.87
CA GLY A 211 -12.86 -17.83 0.18
C GLY A 211 -12.82 -18.08 -1.33
N ALA A 212 -11.66 -17.83 -1.94
CA ALA A 212 -11.44 -18.09 -3.36
C ALA A 212 -11.50 -19.57 -3.73
N PHE A 213 -10.91 -20.45 -2.90
CA PHE A 213 -10.99 -21.90 -3.11
C PHE A 213 -12.45 -22.37 -3.14
N ASN A 214 -13.26 -21.94 -2.19
CA ASN A 214 -14.68 -22.32 -2.12
C ASN A 214 -15.47 -21.79 -3.32
N ALA A 215 -15.27 -20.53 -3.70
CA ALA A 215 -15.93 -19.93 -4.87
C ALA A 215 -15.53 -20.62 -6.19
N ALA A 216 -14.24 -20.88 -6.38
CA ALA A 216 -13.71 -21.56 -7.56
C ALA A 216 -14.20 -23.00 -7.67
N ASN A 217 -14.28 -23.75 -6.57
CA ASN A 217 -14.83 -25.10 -6.54
C ASN A 217 -16.27 -25.17 -7.06
N ILE A 218 -17.10 -24.20 -6.67
CA ILE A 218 -18.48 -24.09 -7.15
C ILE A 218 -18.48 -23.83 -8.66
N ALA A 219 -17.66 -22.88 -9.12
CA ALA A 219 -17.56 -22.51 -10.53
C ALA A 219 -17.10 -23.69 -11.41
N PHE A 220 -16.01 -24.37 -11.05
CA PHE A 220 -15.50 -25.53 -11.78
C PHE A 220 -16.49 -26.71 -11.79
N THR A 221 -17.31 -26.86 -10.75
CA THR A 221 -18.34 -27.89 -10.69
C THR A 221 -19.44 -27.64 -11.71
N LYS A 222 -19.81 -26.39 -11.90
CA LYS A 222 -20.90 -25.98 -12.82
C LYS A 222 -20.44 -25.94 -14.27
N HIS A 223 -19.16 -25.65 -14.54
CA HIS A 223 -18.64 -25.40 -15.89
C HIS A 223 -17.58 -26.42 -16.29
N ARG A 224 -17.99 -27.73 -16.38
CA ARG A 224 -17.07 -28.84 -16.65
C ARG A 224 -16.66 -28.98 -18.11
N SER A 225 -17.25 -28.23 -19.03
CA SER A 225 -17.00 -28.34 -20.47
C SER A 225 -15.68 -27.68 -20.91
N PHE A 226 -15.14 -26.73 -20.12
CA PHE A 226 -13.88 -26.09 -20.47
C PHE A 226 -12.71 -27.02 -20.14
N ARG A 227 -11.85 -27.23 -21.13
CA ARG A 227 -10.58 -27.93 -20.95
C ARG A 227 -9.53 -27.01 -20.36
N HIS A 228 -9.44 -25.79 -20.88
CA HIS A 228 -8.47 -24.80 -20.45
C HIS A 228 -9.14 -23.68 -19.65
N TRP A 229 -8.46 -23.23 -18.62
CA TRP A 229 -8.93 -22.17 -17.75
C TRP A 229 -7.91 -21.06 -17.58
N VAL A 230 -8.36 -19.84 -17.55
CA VAL A 230 -7.62 -18.73 -17.01
C VAL A 230 -8.30 -18.26 -15.72
N ALA A 231 -7.50 -17.82 -14.72
CA ALA A 231 -8.03 -17.42 -13.42
C ALA A 231 -7.29 -16.18 -12.89
N PHE A 232 -8.02 -15.31 -12.24
CA PHE A 232 -7.50 -14.14 -11.56
C PHE A 232 -8.46 -13.65 -10.48
N GLY A 233 -7.90 -13.00 -9.46
CA GLY A 233 -8.64 -12.38 -8.37
C GLY A 233 -8.09 -11.00 -8.04
N SER A 234 -8.39 -10.54 -6.84
CA SER A 234 -7.94 -9.23 -6.35
C SER A 234 -6.46 -9.22 -5.91
N ASN A 235 -5.89 -10.40 -5.57
CA ASN A 235 -4.53 -10.57 -5.06
C ASN A 235 -4.00 -11.99 -5.34
N ASP A 236 -2.78 -12.28 -4.89
CA ASP A 236 -2.15 -13.60 -5.05
C ASP A 236 -2.88 -14.70 -4.26
N ASP A 237 -3.35 -14.38 -3.04
CA ASP A 237 -4.03 -15.34 -2.16
C ASP A 237 -5.30 -15.89 -2.80
N THR A 238 -6.14 -15.00 -3.33
CA THR A 238 -7.37 -15.39 -4.04
C THR A 238 -7.04 -16.19 -5.29
N THR A 239 -6.02 -15.78 -6.04
CA THR A 239 -5.60 -16.48 -7.25
C THR A 239 -5.07 -17.89 -6.95
N VAL A 240 -4.29 -18.04 -5.87
CA VAL A 240 -3.80 -19.36 -5.42
C VAL A 240 -4.95 -20.23 -4.94
N GLY A 241 -5.96 -19.67 -4.29
CA GLY A 241 -7.18 -20.41 -3.91
C GLY A 241 -7.84 -21.07 -5.12
N ALA A 242 -7.99 -20.32 -6.24
CA ALA A 242 -8.52 -20.88 -7.49
C ALA A 242 -7.61 -21.98 -8.07
N VAL A 243 -6.29 -21.81 -8.03
CA VAL A 243 -5.35 -22.84 -8.49
C VAL A 243 -5.51 -24.12 -7.66
N ARG A 244 -5.62 -24.03 -6.34
CA ARG A 244 -5.83 -25.21 -5.46
C ARG A 244 -7.16 -25.91 -5.76
N ALA A 245 -8.22 -25.15 -6.01
CA ALA A 245 -9.51 -25.71 -6.42
C ALA A 245 -9.41 -26.45 -7.77
N GLY A 246 -8.68 -25.90 -8.72
CA GLY A 246 -8.42 -26.53 -10.02
C GLY A 246 -7.61 -27.83 -9.89
N GLU A 247 -6.52 -27.82 -9.13
CA GLU A 247 -5.68 -29.00 -8.85
C GLU A 247 -6.51 -30.14 -8.26
N GLY A 248 -7.40 -29.84 -7.31
CA GLY A 248 -8.33 -30.82 -6.73
C GLY A 248 -9.29 -31.45 -7.75
N ARG A 249 -9.36 -30.91 -8.97
CA ARG A 249 -10.21 -31.41 -10.09
C ARG A 249 -9.40 -31.90 -11.27
N GLY A 250 -8.08 -32.01 -11.12
CA GLY A 250 -7.19 -32.47 -12.18
C GLY A 250 -6.85 -31.38 -13.22
N ILE A 251 -7.21 -30.10 -12.98
CA ILE A 251 -6.81 -28.98 -13.83
C ILE A 251 -5.40 -28.57 -13.40
N GLY A 252 -4.39 -29.05 -14.12
CA GLY A 252 -2.98 -28.83 -13.79
C GLY A 252 -2.38 -27.61 -14.48
N ALA A 253 -1.05 -27.50 -14.39
CA ALA A 253 -0.28 -26.40 -14.95
C ALA A 253 -0.46 -26.24 -16.47
N ASP A 254 -0.67 -27.34 -17.20
CA ASP A 254 -0.83 -27.32 -18.66
C ASP A 254 -2.22 -26.86 -19.10
N ASP A 255 -3.21 -26.94 -18.22
CA ASP A 255 -4.60 -26.60 -18.49
C ASP A 255 -5.08 -25.33 -17.75
N MET A 256 -4.20 -24.69 -16.95
CA MET A 256 -4.53 -23.45 -16.24
C MET A 256 -3.45 -22.37 -16.39
N ILE A 257 -3.88 -21.14 -16.60
CA ILE A 257 -3.05 -19.92 -16.50
C ILE A 257 -3.70 -19.01 -15.47
N ALA A 258 -3.10 -18.89 -14.29
CA ALA A 258 -3.57 -17.98 -13.25
C ALA A 258 -2.51 -16.89 -13.00
N VAL A 259 -2.96 -15.63 -12.93
CA VAL A 259 -2.10 -14.49 -12.67
C VAL A 259 -2.66 -13.70 -11.49
N GLY A 260 -1.85 -13.58 -10.44
CA GLY A 260 -2.17 -12.83 -9.23
C GLY A 260 -1.71 -11.38 -9.27
N ILE A 261 -1.83 -10.73 -8.15
CA ILE A 261 -1.40 -9.34 -7.91
C ILE A 261 -0.77 -9.29 -6.51
N ASN A 262 0.25 -8.54 -6.33
CA ASN A 262 1.08 -8.11 -5.21
C ASN A 262 2.54 -8.60 -5.35
N GLY A 263 2.80 -9.78 -5.90
CA GLY A 263 4.12 -10.42 -5.83
C GLY A 263 4.48 -10.84 -4.40
N SER A 264 3.47 -11.25 -3.64
CA SER A 264 3.55 -11.60 -2.23
C SER A 264 4.33 -12.90 -1.98
N GLN A 265 4.58 -13.22 -0.70
CA GLN A 265 5.22 -14.48 -0.34
C GLN A 265 4.44 -15.71 -0.85
N VAL A 266 3.11 -15.59 -0.98
CA VAL A 266 2.26 -16.66 -1.53
C VAL A 266 2.63 -16.93 -3.00
N ALA A 267 2.79 -15.88 -3.82
CA ALA A 267 3.25 -16.03 -5.21
C ALA A 267 4.67 -16.61 -5.27
N LEU A 268 5.58 -16.15 -4.41
CA LEU A 268 6.97 -16.64 -4.37
C LEU A 268 7.02 -18.12 -3.99
N ASN A 269 6.18 -18.56 -3.08
CA ASN A 269 6.06 -19.98 -2.71
C ASN A 269 5.58 -20.82 -3.91
N GLU A 270 4.68 -20.28 -4.76
CA GLU A 270 4.28 -20.96 -6.00
C GLU A 270 5.45 -21.07 -6.99
N PHE A 271 6.23 -20.00 -7.15
CA PHE A 271 7.40 -20.02 -8.02
C PHE A 271 8.50 -20.94 -7.52
N ALA A 272 8.65 -21.11 -6.21
CA ALA A 272 9.66 -21.99 -5.59
C ALA A 272 9.32 -23.49 -5.68
N LYS A 273 8.10 -23.89 -6.04
CA LYS A 273 7.72 -25.31 -6.14
C LYS A 273 8.57 -26.04 -7.18
N PRO A 274 8.96 -27.31 -6.96
CA PRO A 274 9.73 -28.07 -7.92
C PRO A 274 9.06 -28.20 -9.30
N LYS A 275 7.74 -28.35 -9.32
CA LYS A 275 6.94 -28.42 -10.55
C LYS A 275 6.07 -27.17 -10.68
N PRO A 276 5.87 -26.64 -11.90
CA PRO A 276 4.90 -25.58 -12.14
C PRO A 276 3.50 -25.99 -11.69
N THR A 277 2.73 -25.01 -11.25
CA THR A 277 1.28 -25.13 -11.00
C THR A 277 0.52 -24.28 -12.01
N GLY A 278 -0.80 -24.22 -11.89
CA GLY A 278 -1.60 -23.26 -12.68
C GLY A 278 -1.27 -21.79 -12.41
N PHE A 279 -0.55 -21.47 -11.33
CA PHE A 279 -0.10 -20.11 -11.01
C PHE A 279 1.08 -19.72 -11.90
N PHE A 280 0.78 -18.98 -12.97
CA PHE A 280 1.77 -18.59 -13.98
C PHE A 280 2.62 -17.40 -13.56
N GLY A 281 1.97 -16.38 -12.97
CA GLY A 281 2.65 -15.13 -12.64
C GLY A 281 1.87 -14.27 -11.65
N SER A 282 2.47 -13.16 -11.26
CA SER A 282 1.86 -12.12 -10.43
C SER A 282 2.28 -10.74 -10.93
N ILE A 283 1.40 -9.75 -10.81
CA ILE A 283 1.78 -8.35 -11.00
C ILE A 283 2.38 -7.85 -9.69
N LEU A 284 3.71 -7.80 -9.65
CA LEU A 284 4.48 -7.29 -8.51
C LEU A 284 4.19 -5.81 -8.32
N LEU A 285 3.65 -5.44 -7.19
CA LEU A 285 3.49 -4.06 -6.77
C LEU A 285 4.75 -3.56 -6.06
N ASN A 286 4.86 -2.24 -5.90
CA ASN A 286 6.01 -1.64 -5.24
C ASN A 286 5.62 -1.05 -3.88
N PRO A 287 5.67 -1.84 -2.79
CA PRO A 287 5.33 -1.37 -1.45
C PRO A 287 6.28 -0.28 -0.94
N ARG A 288 7.50 -0.16 -1.52
CA ARG A 288 8.43 0.90 -1.18
C ARG A 288 7.84 2.29 -1.49
N LEU A 289 7.20 2.47 -2.65
CA LEU A 289 6.55 3.74 -2.99
C LEU A 289 5.46 4.10 -1.98
N HIS A 290 4.67 3.11 -1.56
CA HIS A 290 3.58 3.30 -0.62
C HIS A 290 4.07 3.52 0.82
N GLY A 291 5.06 2.80 1.27
CA GLY A 291 5.62 2.94 2.62
C GLY A 291 6.63 4.07 2.73
N TYR A 292 7.73 4.00 1.97
CA TYR A 292 8.86 4.92 2.09
C TYR A 292 8.53 6.30 1.54
N ASP A 293 8.13 6.38 0.26
CA ASP A 293 7.97 7.67 -0.41
C ASP A 293 6.79 8.45 0.18
N THR A 294 5.69 7.77 0.57
CA THR A 294 4.56 8.41 1.27
C THR A 294 4.99 8.96 2.62
N SER A 295 5.81 8.23 3.37
CA SER A 295 6.36 8.68 4.66
C SER A 295 7.31 9.86 4.51
N VAL A 296 8.18 9.86 3.50
CA VAL A 296 9.07 10.99 3.17
C VAL A 296 8.24 12.21 2.76
N ASN A 297 7.23 12.03 1.90
CA ASN A 297 6.33 13.12 1.50
C ASN A 297 5.61 13.74 2.71
N MET A 298 5.13 12.91 3.64
CA MET A 298 4.51 13.40 4.88
C MET A 298 5.52 14.16 5.76
N TYR A 299 6.71 13.63 5.91
CA TYR A 299 7.80 14.30 6.66
C TYR A 299 8.16 15.67 6.05
N ASP A 300 8.36 15.74 4.75
CA ASP A 300 8.67 16.97 4.02
C ASP A 300 7.49 17.98 4.11
N TRP A 301 6.26 17.50 4.10
CA TRP A 301 5.09 18.35 4.30
C TRP A 301 5.04 18.97 5.69
N ILE A 302 5.41 18.20 6.72
CA ILE A 302 5.45 18.67 8.10
C ILE A 302 6.59 19.66 8.31
N THR A 303 7.80 19.34 7.83
CA THR A 303 9.04 20.09 8.18
C THR A 303 9.35 21.24 7.23
N GLN A 304 8.94 21.14 5.97
CA GLN A 304 9.28 22.09 4.89
C GLN A 304 8.04 22.75 4.30
N ASN A 305 6.83 22.42 4.80
CA ASN A 305 5.55 22.83 4.24
C ASN A 305 5.40 22.51 2.72
N ARG A 306 6.07 21.46 2.26
CA ARG A 306 6.00 20.98 0.88
C ARG A 306 4.80 20.03 0.75
N THR A 307 3.70 20.53 0.21
CA THR A 307 2.49 19.71 -0.01
C THR A 307 2.80 18.58 -0.99
N PRO A 308 2.45 17.31 -0.67
CA PRO A 308 2.58 16.19 -1.60
C PRO A 308 1.75 16.40 -2.88
N PRO A 309 2.09 15.72 -3.99
CA PRO A 309 1.20 15.66 -5.14
C PRO A 309 -0.21 15.19 -4.72
N PRO A 310 -1.28 15.79 -5.26
CA PRO A 310 -2.64 15.44 -4.84
C PRO A 310 -3.00 13.98 -5.15
N LEU A 311 -2.43 13.41 -6.22
CA LEU A 311 -2.68 12.04 -6.64
C LEU A 311 -1.41 11.45 -7.27
N VAL A 312 -0.98 10.32 -6.73
CA VAL A 312 0.05 9.46 -7.34
C VAL A 312 -0.53 8.06 -7.48
N LEU A 313 -0.57 7.54 -8.71
CA LEU A 313 -1.05 6.19 -9.00
C LEU A 313 0.11 5.32 -9.49
N THR A 314 0.40 4.26 -8.76
CA THR A 314 1.42 3.28 -9.11
C THR A 314 0.85 2.18 -10.01
N SER A 315 1.73 1.48 -10.70
CA SER A 315 1.41 0.27 -11.47
C SER A 315 2.35 -0.86 -11.01
N GLY A 316 2.19 -2.03 -11.60
CA GLY A 316 3.04 -3.18 -11.27
C GLY A 316 3.89 -3.67 -12.43
N THR A 317 4.67 -4.71 -12.17
CA THR A 317 5.50 -5.42 -13.14
C THR A 317 5.17 -6.90 -13.08
N LEU A 318 4.95 -7.54 -14.25
CA LEU A 318 4.73 -8.99 -14.29
C LEU A 318 5.98 -9.73 -13.81
N ILE A 319 5.82 -10.51 -12.77
CA ILE A 319 6.80 -11.51 -12.35
C ILE A 319 6.29 -12.92 -12.59
N THR A 320 7.21 -13.78 -12.95
CA THR A 320 7.02 -15.21 -13.16
C THR A 320 8.17 -15.97 -12.51
N ARG A 321 8.13 -17.28 -12.50
CA ARG A 321 9.24 -18.12 -12.05
C ARG A 321 10.58 -17.77 -12.71
N ALA A 322 10.57 -17.22 -13.92
CA ALA A 322 11.80 -16.94 -14.68
C ALA A 322 12.48 -15.63 -14.29
N ASN A 323 11.73 -14.63 -13.81
CA ASN A 323 12.25 -13.27 -13.61
C ASN A 323 12.04 -12.68 -12.23
N GLU A 324 11.37 -13.38 -11.29
CA GLU A 324 10.96 -12.83 -9.99
C GLU A 324 12.13 -12.26 -9.18
N LYS A 325 13.27 -12.97 -9.14
CA LYS A 325 14.46 -12.55 -8.39
C LYS A 325 15.02 -11.23 -8.90
N THR A 326 15.16 -11.12 -10.23
CA THR A 326 15.70 -9.90 -10.86
C THR A 326 14.76 -8.73 -10.68
N ALA A 327 13.46 -8.92 -10.91
CA ALA A 327 12.46 -7.86 -10.79
C ALA A 327 12.35 -7.35 -9.34
N ARG A 328 12.37 -8.25 -8.36
CA ARG A 328 12.33 -7.87 -6.94
C ARG A 328 13.58 -7.12 -6.52
N ALA A 329 14.77 -7.60 -6.90
CA ALA A 329 16.02 -6.92 -6.59
C ALA A 329 16.05 -5.48 -7.13
N GLN A 330 15.47 -5.21 -8.30
CA GLN A 330 15.34 -3.86 -8.85
C GLN A 330 14.46 -2.93 -7.99
N LEU A 331 13.54 -3.48 -7.21
CA LEU A 331 12.67 -2.73 -6.29
C LEU A 331 13.21 -2.68 -4.85
N GLY A 332 14.34 -3.36 -4.57
CA GLY A 332 14.90 -3.46 -3.22
C GLY A 332 14.08 -4.39 -2.30
N LEU A 333 13.44 -5.42 -2.90
CA LEU A 333 12.60 -6.42 -2.22
C LEU A 333 13.34 -7.74 -2.01
#